data_2174664c629709ad59f0487c1e29b8e7
#
_entry.id   2174664c629709ad59f0487c1e29b8e7
#
_cell.length_a   1.000
_cell.length_b   1.000
_cell.length_c   1.000
_cell.angle_alpha   90.00
_cell.angle_beta   90.00
_cell.angle_gamma   90.00
#
_symmetry.space_group_name_H-M   'P 1'
#
loop_
_entity.id
_entity.type
_entity.pdbx_description
1 polymer ?
#
loop_
_entity_poly.entity_id
_entity_poly.type
_entity_poly.pdbx_seq_one_letter_code
_entity_poly.pdbx_strand_id
1 'polypeptide(L)'
;MDVRTIEPDDLELICRHREAMFQEAGFAADTLRTMTAHFRDWLRPRLADGSYFGFFALNGTRPVAGVGLMLIDWPPHPAHPDLDKRGYVLNVYVDPLHRKRGMARQLMVLAEAELARRGATFAILHATEVGKPLYQGEGWRQTSEMSKVIAVPKP
;
A
#
# COMPACT_ATOMS: atom_id res chain seq x y z
N MET A 1 15.65 13.34 -3.21
CA MET A 1 15.33 11.90 -3.15
C MET A 1 14.97 11.46 -4.56
N ASP A 2 15.72 10.52 -5.09
CA ASP A 2 15.41 9.96 -6.39
C ASP A 2 14.24 8.99 -6.29
N VAL A 3 13.34 9.05 -7.25
CA VAL A 3 12.11 8.25 -7.27
C VAL A 3 11.93 7.68 -8.67
N ARG A 4 11.45 6.45 -8.74
CA ARG A 4 10.97 5.85 -9.99
C ARG A 4 9.62 5.18 -9.80
N THR A 5 8.92 4.97 -10.89
CA THR A 5 7.67 4.22 -10.91
C THR A 5 7.91 2.73 -10.70
N ILE A 6 6.89 2.05 -10.18
CA ILE A 6 6.85 0.58 -10.09
C ILE A 6 6.74 -0.02 -11.49
N GLU A 7 7.45 -1.11 -11.73
CA GLU A 7 7.47 -1.86 -12.98
C GLU A 7 7.12 -3.34 -12.73
N PRO A 8 6.70 -4.10 -13.77
CA PRO A 8 6.38 -5.53 -13.61
C PRO A 8 7.50 -6.37 -12.98
N ASP A 9 8.76 -6.04 -13.26
CA ASP A 9 9.92 -6.74 -12.70
C ASP A 9 10.13 -6.50 -11.19
N ASP A 10 9.36 -5.61 -10.58
CA ASP A 10 9.41 -5.34 -9.14
C ASP A 10 8.60 -6.32 -8.28
N LEU A 11 8.00 -7.34 -8.88
CA LEU A 11 7.13 -8.30 -8.20
C LEU A 11 7.75 -8.83 -6.89
N GLU A 12 8.95 -9.35 -6.95
CA GLU A 12 9.61 -9.96 -5.78
C GLU A 12 9.99 -8.91 -4.72
N LEU A 13 10.37 -7.72 -5.15
CA LEU A 13 10.69 -6.61 -4.24
C LEU A 13 9.44 -6.18 -3.46
N ILE A 14 8.32 -6.03 -4.12
CA ILE A 14 7.04 -5.68 -3.47
C ILE A 14 6.61 -6.78 -2.50
N CYS A 15 6.74 -8.04 -2.88
CA CYS A 15 6.46 -9.18 -2.00
C CYS A 15 7.32 -9.13 -0.73
N ARG A 16 8.62 -8.87 -0.85
CA ARG A 16 9.53 -8.75 0.30
C ARG A 16 9.16 -7.58 1.20
N HIS A 17 8.86 -6.41 0.64
CA HIS A 17 8.44 -5.24 1.41
C HIS A 17 7.16 -5.52 2.21
N ARG A 18 6.16 -6.13 1.57
CA ARG A 18 4.91 -6.49 2.23
C ARG A 18 5.11 -7.49 3.37
N GLU A 19 5.88 -8.54 3.12
CA GLU A 19 6.18 -9.54 4.15
C GLU A 19 6.93 -8.92 5.33
N ALA A 20 7.94 -8.10 5.06
CA ALA A 20 8.70 -7.40 6.10
C ALA A 20 7.80 -6.46 6.94
N MET A 21 6.89 -5.75 6.29
CA MET A 21 5.94 -4.85 6.95
C MET A 21 5.06 -5.61 7.96
N PHE A 22 4.49 -6.74 7.55
CA PHE A 22 3.65 -7.56 8.43
C PHE A 22 4.46 -8.33 9.47
N GLN A 23 5.69 -8.73 9.15
CA GLN A 23 6.60 -9.33 10.13
C GLN A 23 6.90 -8.36 11.27
N GLU A 24 7.18 -7.11 10.96
CA GLU A 24 7.39 -6.05 11.95
C GLU A 24 6.13 -5.78 12.78
N ALA A 25 4.95 -5.97 12.20
CA ALA A 25 3.68 -5.86 12.92
C ALA A 25 3.37 -7.07 13.81
N GLY A 26 4.22 -8.11 13.82
CA GLY A 26 4.12 -9.24 14.74
C GLY A 26 3.35 -10.44 14.21
N PHE A 27 3.04 -10.52 12.93
CA PHE A 27 2.35 -11.68 12.36
C PHE A 27 3.27 -12.90 12.27
N ALA A 28 2.70 -14.09 12.42
CA ALA A 28 3.45 -15.36 12.45
C ALA A 28 4.08 -15.68 11.09
N ALA A 29 5.31 -16.22 11.12
CA ALA A 29 6.07 -16.54 9.92
C ALA A 29 5.34 -17.49 8.96
N ASP A 30 4.63 -18.49 9.47
CA ASP A 30 3.87 -19.45 8.63
C ASP A 30 2.72 -18.76 7.90
N THR A 31 2.00 -17.88 8.59
CA THR A 31 0.93 -17.09 7.99
C THR A 31 1.47 -16.18 6.89
N LEU A 32 2.62 -15.56 7.11
CA LEU A 32 3.25 -14.67 6.13
C LEU A 32 3.75 -15.42 4.90
N ARG A 33 4.30 -16.63 5.05
CA ARG A 33 4.69 -17.45 3.90
C ARG A 33 3.51 -17.80 3.00
N THR A 34 2.38 -18.20 3.61
CA THR A 34 1.14 -18.47 2.88
C THR A 34 0.62 -17.21 2.19
N MET A 35 0.56 -16.10 2.91
CA MET A 35 0.16 -14.81 2.36
C MET A 35 1.03 -14.41 1.16
N THR A 36 2.35 -14.49 1.28
CA THR A 36 3.28 -14.05 0.24
C THR A 36 3.14 -14.89 -1.02
N ALA A 37 2.96 -16.21 -0.90
CA ALA A 37 2.73 -17.07 -2.06
C ALA A 37 1.47 -16.67 -2.83
N HIS A 38 0.36 -16.44 -2.14
CA HIS A 38 -0.90 -16.00 -2.75
C HIS A 38 -0.83 -14.55 -3.23
N PHE A 39 -0.18 -13.69 -2.48
CA PHE A 39 0.00 -12.28 -2.87
C PHE A 39 0.81 -12.16 -4.17
N ARG A 40 1.85 -12.96 -4.35
CA ARG A 40 2.64 -12.98 -5.59
C ARG A 40 1.77 -13.28 -6.81
N ASP A 41 0.92 -14.29 -6.72
CA ASP A 41 0.02 -14.67 -7.80
C ASP A 41 -1.08 -13.62 -8.05
N TRP A 42 -1.56 -12.99 -6.99
CA TRP A 42 -2.51 -11.87 -7.08
C TRP A 42 -1.88 -10.63 -7.72
N LEU A 43 -0.63 -10.32 -7.38
CA LEU A 43 0.07 -9.12 -7.81
C LEU A 43 0.52 -9.16 -9.28
N ARG A 44 0.99 -10.32 -9.73
CA ARG A 44 1.60 -10.46 -11.06
C ARG A 44 0.73 -9.90 -12.19
N PRO A 45 -0.54 -10.29 -12.36
CA PRO A 45 -1.37 -9.73 -13.43
C PRO A 45 -1.66 -8.24 -13.24
N ARG A 46 -1.71 -7.76 -12.02
CA ARG A 46 -1.98 -6.35 -11.71
C ARG A 46 -0.80 -5.43 -11.97
N LEU A 47 0.40 -5.93 -11.85
CA LEU A 47 1.58 -5.21 -12.33
C LEU A 47 1.61 -5.18 -13.87
N ALA A 48 1.25 -6.27 -14.52
CA ALA A 48 1.24 -6.37 -15.98
C ALA A 48 0.20 -5.43 -16.60
N ASP A 49 -1.00 -5.31 -16.02
CA ASP A 49 -2.07 -4.47 -16.56
C ASP A 49 -2.07 -3.02 -16.03
N GLY A 50 -1.17 -2.70 -15.07
CA GLY A 50 -1.05 -1.38 -14.48
C GLY A 50 -2.10 -1.04 -13.44
N SER A 51 -2.95 -1.99 -13.00
CA SER A 51 -3.93 -1.77 -11.94
C SER A 51 -3.29 -1.67 -10.55
N TYR A 52 -2.11 -2.25 -10.36
CA TYR A 52 -1.22 -1.96 -9.25
C TYR A 52 -0.09 -1.06 -9.77
N PHE A 53 0.07 0.11 -9.20
CA PHE A 53 1.05 1.11 -9.58
C PHE A 53 1.65 1.77 -8.35
N GLY A 54 2.55 2.71 -8.52
CA GLY A 54 3.15 3.44 -7.41
C GLY A 54 4.61 3.78 -7.64
N PHE A 55 5.34 3.94 -6.55
CA PHE A 55 6.69 4.50 -6.59
C PHE A 55 7.65 3.79 -5.66
N PHE A 56 8.92 3.80 -6.05
CA PHE A 56 10.04 3.49 -5.18
C PHE A 56 10.93 4.72 -4.98
N ALA A 57 11.37 4.93 -3.74
CA ALA A 57 12.46 5.85 -3.43
C ALA A 57 13.79 5.09 -3.48
N LEU A 58 14.80 5.73 -4.02
CA LEU A 58 16.09 5.12 -4.29
C LEU A 58 17.19 5.71 -3.43
N ASN A 59 18.15 4.87 -3.05
CA ASN A 59 19.47 5.26 -2.60
C ASN A 59 20.48 4.81 -3.69
N GLY A 60 20.97 5.77 -4.48
CA GLY A 60 21.63 5.43 -5.73
C GLY A 60 20.67 4.72 -6.69
N THR A 61 20.98 3.49 -7.07
CA THR A 61 20.11 2.66 -7.94
C THR A 61 19.23 1.69 -7.16
N ARG A 62 19.43 1.58 -5.84
CA ARG A 62 18.74 0.60 -4.99
C ARG A 62 17.45 1.17 -4.44
N PRO A 63 16.29 0.51 -4.66
CA PRO A 63 15.06 0.86 -3.97
C PRO A 63 15.18 0.59 -2.46
N VAL A 64 14.86 1.60 -1.65
CA VAL A 64 14.94 1.54 -0.17
C VAL A 64 13.62 1.87 0.51
N ALA A 65 12.64 2.32 -0.25
CA ALA A 65 11.29 2.57 0.24
C ALA A 65 10.31 2.44 -0.93
N GLY A 66 9.04 2.17 -0.63
CA GLY A 66 8.02 2.05 -1.66
C GLY A 66 6.62 2.35 -1.18
N VAL A 67 5.75 2.63 -2.12
CA VAL A 67 4.30 2.79 -1.92
C VAL A 67 3.55 2.18 -3.08
N GLY A 68 2.58 1.32 -2.77
CA GLY A 68 1.66 0.74 -3.73
C GLY A 68 0.33 1.49 -3.77
N LEU A 69 -0.26 1.56 -4.95
CA LEU A 69 -1.50 2.29 -5.22
C LEU A 69 -2.43 1.46 -6.10
N MET A 70 -3.72 1.59 -5.84
CA MET A 70 -4.77 1.03 -6.69
C MET A 70 -5.95 1.99 -6.74
N LEU A 71 -6.72 1.92 -7.81
CA LEU A 71 -8.11 2.39 -7.82
C LEU A 71 -8.99 1.17 -7.59
N ILE A 72 -9.71 1.14 -6.49
CA ILE A 72 -10.55 0.00 -6.13
C ILE A 72 -12.03 0.31 -6.34
N ASP A 73 -12.76 -0.72 -6.73
CA ASP A 73 -14.20 -0.65 -6.89
C ASP A 73 -14.89 -0.33 -5.58
N TRP A 74 -15.81 0.62 -5.62
CA TRP A 74 -16.57 1.02 -4.45
C TRP A 74 -17.92 1.60 -4.87
N PRO A 75 -19.02 1.29 -4.20
CA PRO A 75 -20.29 1.91 -4.53
C PRO A 75 -20.18 3.44 -4.33
N PRO A 76 -20.90 4.24 -5.15
CA PRO A 76 -20.99 5.66 -4.89
C PRO A 76 -21.32 5.93 -3.42
N HIS A 77 -20.63 6.87 -2.82
CA HIS A 77 -20.61 7.09 -1.37
C HIS A 77 -20.66 8.60 -1.10
N PRO A 78 -21.17 9.05 0.05
CA PRO A 78 -21.17 10.48 0.36
C PRO A 78 -19.81 11.17 0.26
N ALA A 79 -18.70 10.43 0.45
CA ALA A 79 -17.34 10.96 0.27
C ALA A 79 -16.95 11.11 -1.21
N HIS A 80 -17.60 10.39 -2.13
CA HIS A 80 -17.40 10.47 -3.59
C HIS A 80 -18.70 10.08 -4.30
N PRO A 81 -19.72 10.97 -4.27
CA PRO A 81 -21.10 10.60 -4.62
C PRO A 81 -21.32 10.29 -6.09
N ASP A 82 -20.45 10.77 -6.98
CA ASP A 82 -20.52 10.60 -8.42
C ASP A 82 -19.45 9.63 -8.99
N LEU A 83 -18.69 8.96 -8.12
CA LEU A 83 -17.62 8.04 -8.50
C LEU A 83 -17.86 6.64 -7.92
N ASP A 84 -17.49 5.62 -8.70
CA ASP A 84 -17.54 4.20 -8.32
C ASP A 84 -16.17 3.61 -7.99
N LYS A 85 -15.20 4.47 -7.75
CA LYS A 85 -13.83 4.12 -7.37
C LYS A 85 -13.35 4.98 -6.23
N ARG A 86 -12.46 4.41 -5.42
CA ARG A 86 -11.64 5.19 -4.49
C ARG A 86 -10.19 4.75 -4.60
N GLY A 87 -9.29 5.64 -4.24
CA GLY A 87 -7.87 5.30 -4.15
C GLY A 87 -7.61 4.37 -2.97
N TYR A 88 -6.65 3.48 -3.14
CA TYR A 88 -6.17 2.62 -2.07
C TYR A 88 -4.65 2.69 -2.02
N VAL A 89 -4.12 3.08 -0.87
CA VAL A 89 -2.68 3.10 -0.59
C VAL A 89 -2.34 1.87 0.22
N LEU A 90 -1.37 1.10 -0.26
CA LEU A 90 -0.94 -0.13 0.42
C LEU A 90 0.57 -0.31 0.30
N ASN A 91 1.11 -1.20 1.14
CA ASN A 91 2.53 -1.56 1.10
C ASN A 91 3.46 -0.35 1.22
N VAL A 92 3.14 0.59 2.09
CA VAL A 92 4.06 1.69 2.44
C VAL A 92 5.16 1.12 3.31
N TYR A 93 6.36 1.09 2.79
CA TYR A 93 7.51 0.49 3.46
C TYR A 93 8.75 1.36 3.29
N VAL A 94 9.54 1.45 4.34
CA VAL A 94 10.87 2.07 4.33
C VAL A 94 11.85 1.09 4.97
N ASP A 95 12.94 0.81 4.28
CA ASP A 95 14.05 0.00 4.82
C ASP A 95 14.49 0.59 6.16
N PRO A 96 14.62 -0.23 7.23
CA PRO A 96 14.95 0.26 8.57
C PRO A 96 16.17 1.20 8.63
N LEU A 97 17.18 0.96 7.82
CA LEU A 97 18.39 1.80 7.77
C LEU A 97 18.15 3.19 7.15
N HIS A 98 17.00 3.38 6.51
CA HIS A 98 16.66 4.62 5.80
C HIS A 98 15.48 5.37 6.44
N ARG A 99 14.98 4.91 7.58
CA ARG A 99 13.86 5.53 8.31
C ARG A 99 14.24 6.88 8.92
N LYS A 100 13.21 7.64 9.30
CA LYS A 100 13.34 8.97 9.91
C LYS A 100 14.05 10.00 9.03
N ARG A 101 13.98 9.83 7.73
CA ARG A 101 14.52 10.75 6.72
C ARG A 101 13.44 11.39 5.84
N GLY A 102 12.16 11.23 6.23
CA GLY A 102 11.02 11.80 5.53
C GLY A 102 10.61 11.06 4.26
N MET A 103 11.16 9.88 3.97
CA MET A 103 10.88 9.13 2.73
C MET A 103 9.40 8.73 2.62
N ALA A 104 8.82 8.18 3.68
CA ALA A 104 7.41 7.79 3.67
C ALA A 104 6.49 8.98 3.39
N ARG A 105 6.76 10.13 4.02
CA ARG A 105 6.01 11.37 3.78
C ARG A 105 6.09 11.82 2.34
N GLN A 106 7.28 11.82 1.75
CA GLN A 106 7.48 12.22 0.35
C GLN A 106 6.78 11.25 -0.60
N LEU A 107 6.84 9.94 -0.33
CA LEU A 107 6.11 8.95 -1.11
C LEU A 107 4.59 9.15 -1.01
N MET A 108 4.07 9.51 0.16
CA MET A 108 2.64 9.79 0.33
C MET A 108 2.20 11.02 -0.46
N VAL A 109 3.01 12.08 -0.52
CA VAL A 109 2.72 13.26 -1.36
C VAL A 109 2.61 12.87 -2.84
N LEU A 110 3.54 12.05 -3.32
CA LEU A 110 3.52 11.54 -4.71
C LEU A 110 2.31 10.63 -4.95
N ALA A 111 2.00 9.78 -3.99
CA ALA A 111 0.86 8.87 -4.04
C ALA A 111 -0.47 9.61 -4.19
N GLU A 112 -0.68 10.63 -3.37
CA GLU A 112 -1.89 11.46 -3.41
C GLU A 112 -2.01 12.22 -4.73
N ALA A 113 -0.90 12.78 -5.22
CA ALA A 113 -0.87 13.46 -6.52
C ALA A 113 -1.21 12.51 -7.68
N GLU A 114 -0.69 11.29 -7.65
CA GLU A 114 -0.96 10.30 -8.70
C GLU A 114 -2.40 9.79 -8.66
N LEU A 115 -2.95 9.55 -7.47
CA LEU A 115 -4.35 9.19 -7.31
C LEU A 115 -5.28 10.29 -7.83
N ALA A 116 -4.99 11.55 -7.50
CA ALA A 116 -5.74 12.70 -7.99
C ALA A 116 -5.65 12.82 -9.52
N ARG A 117 -4.46 12.63 -10.09
CA ARG A 117 -4.25 12.64 -11.54
C ARG A 117 -5.09 11.58 -12.24
N ARG A 118 -5.34 10.44 -11.59
CA ARG A 118 -6.18 9.34 -12.09
C ARG A 118 -7.67 9.53 -11.77
N GLY A 119 -8.06 10.65 -11.19
CA GLY A 119 -9.45 11.00 -10.94
C GLY A 119 -10.01 10.60 -9.59
N ALA A 120 -9.21 10.05 -8.69
CA ALA A 120 -9.66 9.75 -7.34
C ALA A 120 -9.84 11.02 -6.52
N THR A 121 -10.96 11.12 -5.80
CA THR A 121 -11.26 12.25 -4.89
C THR A 121 -11.28 11.80 -3.42
N PHE A 122 -11.14 10.52 -3.18
CA PHE A 122 -11.11 9.91 -1.85
C PHE A 122 -10.22 8.68 -1.88
N ALA A 123 -9.43 8.49 -0.84
CA ALA A 123 -8.54 7.33 -0.72
C ALA A 123 -8.59 6.75 0.68
N ILE A 124 -8.28 5.46 0.79
CA ILE A 124 -8.17 4.74 2.06
C ILE A 124 -6.80 4.09 2.18
N LEU A 125 -6.40 3.83 3.41
CA LEU A 125 -5.26 2.99 3.77
C LEU A 125 -5.52 2.30 5.11
N HIS A 126 -4.76 1.24 5.39
CA HIS A 126 -4.77 0.57 6.69
C HIS A 126 -3.42 0.81 7.37
N ALA A 127 -3.42 1.62 8.42
CA ALA A 127 -2.21 2.00 9.13
C ALA A 127 -1.86 1.00 10.23
N THR A 128 -0.57 0.66 10.34
CA THR A 128 -0.05 0.04 11.57
C THR A 128 -0.03 1.07 12.70
N GLU A 129 0.03 0.62 13.96
CA GLU A 129 0.12 1.53 15.10
C GLU A 129 1.33 2.47 14.99
N VAL A 130 2.45 1.97 14.50
CA VAL A 130 3.67 2.77 14.28
C VAL A 130 3.49 3.82 13.17
N GLY A 131 2.72 3.49 12.13
CA GLY A 131 2.48 4.38 10.98
C GLY A 131 1.43 5.46 11.21
N LYS A 132 0.51 5.27 12.14
CA LYS A 132 -0.61 6.19 12.38
C LYS A 132 -0.21 7.66 12.54
N PRO A 133 0.81 8.01 13.37
CA PRO A 133 1.17 9.42 13.55
C PRO A 133 1.57 10.11 12.25
N LEU A 134 2.27 9.42 11.35
CA LEU A 134 2.63 9.95 10.03
C LEU A 134 1.38 10.33 9.25
N TYR A 135 0.45 9.39 9.11
CA TYR A 135 -0.76 9.60 8.32
C TYR A 135 -1.67 10.66 8.91
N GLN A 136 -1.84 10.68 10.23
CA GLN A 136 -2.61 11.70 10.93
C GLN A 136 -2.00 13.09 10.72
N GLY A 137 -0.68 13.21 10.77
CA GLY A 137 0.05 14.45 10.48
C GLY A 137 -0.13 14.95 9.04
N GLU A 138 -0.45 14.07 8.09
CA GLU A 138 -0.72 14.40 6.69
C GLU A 138 -2.22 14.55 6.39
N GLY A 139 -3.07 14.59 7.41
CA GLY A 139 -4.51 14.83 7.24
C GLY A 139 -5.37 13.57 7.07
N TRP A 140 -4.80 12.39 7.22
CA TRP A 140 -5.57 11.14 7.20
C TRP A 140 -6.31 10.95 8.53
N ARG A 141 -7.53 10.45 8.45
CA ARG A 141 -8.42 10.26 9.62
C ARG A 141 -8.92 8.83 9.66
N GLN A 142 -9.14 8.32 10.86
CA GLN A 142 -9.83 7.05 11.04
C GLN A 142 -11.28 7.18 10.56
N THR A 143 -11.77 6.13 9.89
CA THR A 143 -13.15 6.01 9.43
C THR A 143 -13.85 4.84 10.13
N SER A 144 -14.90 4.31 9.55
CA SER A 144 -15.86 3.43 10.21
C SER A 144 -15.63 1.95 9.95
N GLU A 145 -14.51 1.53 9.35
CA GLU A 145 -14.28 0.11 9.07
C GLU A 145 -14.23 -0.72 10.36
N MET A 146 -14.95 -1.83 10.35
CA MET A 146 -14.90 -2.86 11.39
C MET A 146 -14.51 -4.19 10.74
N SER A 147 -13.80 -5.04 11.46
CA SER A 147 -13.34 -6.33 10.96
C SER A 147 -13.77 -7.48 11.87
N LYS A 148 -13.97 -8.65 11.28
CA LYS A 148 -14.27 -9.88 11.99
C LYS A 148 -13.70 -11.07 11.22
N VAL A 149 -13.07 -11.98 11.92
CA VAL A 149 -12.73 -13.29 11.37
C VAL A 149 -14.00 -14.11 11.24
N ILE A 150 -14.28 -14.59 10.03
CA ILE A 150 -15.46 -15.43 9.77
C ILE A 150 -15.07 -16.89 9.98
N ALA A 151 -15.83 -17.57 10.82
CA ALA A 151 -15.66 -19.00 11.04
C ALA A 151 -16.12 -19.77 9.79
N VAL A 152 -15.25 -20.68 9.32
CA VAL A 152 -15.62 -21.62 8.23
C VAL A 152 -16.44 -22.76 8.84
N PRO A 153 -17.67 -23.06 8.33
CA PRO A 153 -18.40 -24.22 8.78
C PRO A 153 -17.60 -25.51 8.58
N LYS A 154 -17.58 -26.40 9.59
CA LYS A 154 -16.99 -27.72 9.43
C LYS A 154 -17.86 -28.54 8.47
N PRO A 155 -17.25 -29.32 7.56
CA PRO A 155 -17.99 -30.22 6.67
C PRO A 155 -18.75 -31.32 7.44
#